data_b1f3b58e96841a0c9b30a66ae81b3a9d
#
_entry.id   b1f3b58e96841a0c9b30a66ae81b3a9d
#
_cell.length_a   1.000
_cell.length_b   1.000
_cell.length_c   1.000
_cell.angle_alpha   90.00
_cell.angle_beta   90.00
_cell.angle_gamma   90.00
#
_symmetry.space_group_name_H-M   'P 1'
#
loop_
_entity.id
_entity.type
_entity.pdbx_description
1 polymer ?
#
loop_
_entity_poly.entity_id
_entity_poly.type
_entity_poly.pdbx_seq_one_letter_code
_entity_poly.pdbx_strand_id
1 'polypeptide(L)'
;MNSTLPSDILVLGGTGLMGREVLAALRRRGVGARVLVRDPARLGSTDGLDVRVGDLRDPAALQAALTGVRAVFHISPHDEDEVALSTDVVRACEAAGVRIVYAGVVVDAPNALLSWVLRRYYGHVLPRYRGKMAIARMVQTSRTRPVVLAVSNFMQNDEVLLDVIRAGRFVCPCHPKGLNRVDLRDLGEIAARALAEPDFPSGTYPVVGPRSLTGPECAAGWEQALGTPVRYAGDDDEALEDALRSHLHGQRLEDWLATLRLLRRFAVPTHARDLATTERLLGRPATSFDEYVRRAVGDMPVPRPGEASAELTSRA
;
A
#
# COMPACT_ATOMS: atom_id res chain seq x y z
N MET A 1 24.81 -16.51 15.12
CA MET A 1 23.67 -16.66 16.06
C MET A 1 22.74 -15.51 15.79
N ASN A 2 21.63 -15.75 15.06
CA ASN A 2 20.60 -14.72 14.85
C ASN A 2 19.90 -14.48 16.19
N SER A 3 20.21 -13.36 16.85
CA SER A 3 19.44 -12.96 18.01
C SER A 3 18.09 -12.47 17.52
N THR A 4 17.04 -13.29 17.64
CA THR A 4 15.66 -12.84 17.46
C THR A 4 15.38 -11.80 18.51
N LEU A 5 15.13 -10.57 18.09
CA LEU A 5 14.65 -9.52 18.99
C LEU A 5 13.28 -9.95 19.54
N PRO A 6 12.94 -9.66 20.81
CA PRO A 6 11.61 -9.90 21.33
C PRO A 6 10.60 -9.21 20.43
N SER A 7 9.66 -9.98 19.85
CA SER A 7 8.71 -9.45 18.88
C SER A 7 7.30 -9.50 19.48
N ASP A 8 6.92 -8.41 20.12
CA ASP A 8 5.57 -8.16 20.62
C ASP A 8 4.67 -7.41 19.60
N ILE A 9 5.15 -7.32 18.35
CA ILE A 9 4.44 -6.74 17.21
C ILE A 9 4.24 -7.84 16.16
N LEU A 10 3.00 -8.01 15.70
CA LEU A 10 2.66 -8.91 14.60
C LEU A 10 2.37 -8.12 13.32
N VAL A 11 2.97 -8.50 12.21
CA VAL A 11 2.68 -7.94 10.89
C VAL A 11 1.96 -9.00 10.04
N LEU A 12 0.69 -8.74 9.74
CA LEU A 12 -0.09 -9.50 8.78
C LEU A 12 0.09 -8.91 7.39
N GLY A 13 0.18 -9.77 6.37
CA GLY A 13 0.47 -9.32 5.01
C GLY A 13 1.92 -8.89 4.75
N GLY A 14 2.88 -9.37 5.55
CA GLY A 14 4.31 -9.03 5.46
C GLY A 14 4.98 -9.32 4.12
N THR A 15 4.40 -10.16 3.27
CA THR A 15 4.89 -10.45 1.90
C THR A 15 4.36 -9.49 0.83
N GLY A 16 3.39 -8.64 1.17
CA GLY A 16 2.82 -7.62 0.28
C GLY A 16 3.59 -6.30 0.31
N LEU A 17 3.29 -5.40 -0.63
CA LEU A 17 3.97 -4.09 -0.75
C LEU A 17 3.97 -3.30 0.56
N MET A 18 2.81 -3.08 1.16
CA MET A 18 2.71 -2.30 2.41
C MET A 18 3.39 -3.01 3.59
N GLY A 19 3.15 -4.32 3.74
CA GLY A 19 3.74 -5.09 4.85
C GLY A 19 5.26 -5.13 4.81
N ARG A 20 5.86 -5.21 3.63
CA ARG A 20 7.31 -5.12 3.44
C ARG A 20 7.88 -3.78 3.90
N GLU A 21 7.21 -2.68 3.57
CA GLU A 21 7.64 -1.34 4.00
C GLU A 21 7.50 -1.16 5.52
N VAL A 22 6.45 -1.72 6.13
CA VAL A 22 6.29 -1.73 7.59
C VAL A 22 7.41 -2.52 8.26
N LEU A 23 7.71 -3.73 7.77
CA LEU A 23 8.80 -4.55 8.27
C LEU A 23 10.16 -3.84 8.12
N ALA A 24 10.40 -3.22 6.97
CA ALA A 24 11.63 -2.45 6.74
C ALA A 24 11.72 -1.25 7.69
N ALA A 25 10.62 -0.56 7.96
CA ALA A 25 10.59 0.57 8.88
C ALA A 25 10.81 0.14 10.34
N LEU A 26 10.20 -0.98 10.78
CA LEU A 26 10.45 -1.56 12.11
C LEU A 26 11.92 -1.95 12.26
N ARG A 27 12.51 -2.58 11.24
CA ARG A 27 13.94 -2.94 11.23
C ARG A 27 14.84 -1.72 11.35
N ARG A 28 14.58 -0.63 10.60
CA ARG A 28 15.35 0.62 10.72
C ARG A 28 15.29 1.23 12.11
N ARG A 29 14.24 0.95 12.86
CA ARG A 29 14.05 1.38 14.25
C ARG A 29 14.65 0.42 15.29
N GLY A 30 15.24 -0.70 14.85
CA GLY A 30 15.73 -1.73 15.75
C GLY A 30 14.63 -2.48 16.50
N VAL A 31 13.41 -2.48 15.97
CA VAL A 31 12.24 -3.14 16.56
C VAL A 31 12.01 -4.48 15.88
N GLY A 32 12.00 -5.57 16.67
CA GLY A 32 11.66 -6.91 16.18
C GLY A 32 10.18 -7.01 15.81
N ALA A 33 9.89 -7.90 14.86
CA ALA A 33 8.53 -8.16 14.44
C ALA A 33 8.30 -9.65 14.23
N ARG A 34 7.09 -10.11 14.60
CA ARG A 34 6.55 -11.40 14.20
C ARG A 34 5.80 -11.24 12.89
N VAL A 35 5.88 -12.25 12.03
CA VAL A 35 5.09 -12.30 10.80
C VAL A 35 4.35 -13.63 10.72
N LEU A 36 3.09 -13.59 10.28
CA LEU A 36 2.33 -14.79 9.92
C LEU A 36 2.28 -14.88 8.40
N VAL A 37 2.85 -15.93 7.84
CA VAL A 37 2.96 -16.13 6.39
C VAL A 37 2.70 -17.57 6.01
N ARG A 38 2.12 -17.79 4.83
CA ARG A 38 1.93 -19.14 4.27
C ARG A 38 3.24 -19.72 3.72
N ASP A 39 4.04 -18.87 3.13
CA ASP A 39 5.32 -19.23 2.51
C ASP A 39 6.42 -18.23 2.92
N PRO A 40 7.35 -18.64 3.79
CA PRO A 40 8.46 -17.79 4.23
C PRO A 40 9.42 -17.36 3.12
N ALA A 41 9.53 -18.12 2.03
CA ALA A 41 10.42 -17.78 0.91
C ALA A 41 10.02 -16.45 0.24
N ARG A 42 8.77 -16.02 0.41
CA ARG A 42 8.26 -14.76 -0.13
C ARG A 42 8.61 -13.51 0.69
N LEU A 43 9.27 -13.65 1.83
CA LEU A 43 9.66 -12.51 2.69
C LEU A 43 10.90 -11.75 2.20
N GLY A 44 11.69 -12.33 1.32
CA GLY A 44 12.97 -11.78 0.87
C GLY A 44 14.07 -11.96 1.92
N SER A 45 13.98 -11.30 3.09
CA SER A 45 14.87 -11.51 4.23
C SER A 45 14.07 -11.79 5.50
N THR A 46 14.51 -12.77 6.26
CA THR A 46 13.92 -13.14 7.57
C THR A 46 14.73 -12.61 8.76
N ASP A 47 15.80 -11.84 8.50
CA ASP A 47 16.67 -11.35 9.57
C ASP A 47 15.90 -10.46 10.56
N GLY A 48 16.00 -10.81 11.84
CA GLY A 48 15.34 -10.09 12.93
C GLY A 48 13.82 -10.34 13.01
N LEU A 49 13.27 -11.30 12.23
CA LEU A 49 11.85 -11.65 12.25
C LEU A 49 11.60 -12.95 13.04
N ASP A 50 10.51 -12.96 13.82
CA ASP A 50 9.88 -14.17 14.37
C ASP A 50 8.88 -14.69 13.32
N VAL A 51 9.31 -15.61 12.46
CA VAL A 51 8.48 -16.11 11.36
C VAL A 51 7.60 -17.24 11.83
N ARG A 52 6.28 -17.05 11.69
CA ARG A 52 5.25 -18.06 11.93
C ARG A 52 4.66 -18.50 10.61
N VAL A 53 4.72 -19.79 10.35
CA VAL A 53 4.10 -20.39 9.17
C VAL A 53 2.66 -20.76 9.50
N GLY A 54 1.71 -20.23 8.72
CA GLY A 54 0.29 -20.48 8.90
C GLY A 54 -0.57 -19.67 7.94
N ASP A 55 -1.83 -20.05 7.81
CA ASP A 55 -2.82 -19.30 7.03
C ASP A 55 -3.70 -18.46 7.98
N LEU A 56 -4.01 -17.25 7.58
CA LEU A 56 -4.94 -16.37 8.30
C LEU A 56 -6.36 -16.97 8.38
N ARG A 57 -6.68 -17.89 7.49
CA ARG A 57 -7.94 -18.68 7.50
C ARG A 57 -8.00 -19.72 8.59
N ASP A 58 -6.86 -20.05 9.22
CA ASP A 58 -6.80 -20.96 10.36
C ASP A 58 -6.86 -20.16 11.66
N PRO A 59 -7.98 -20.22 12.42
CA PRO A 59 -8.10 -19.51 13.68
C PRO A 59 -7.05 -19.91 14.72
N ALA A 60 -6.56 -21.16 14.69
CA ALA A 60 -5.54 -21.64 15.62
C ALA A 60 -4.18 -21.00 15.28
N ALA A 61 -3.83 -20.87 13.99
CA ALA A 61 -2.62 -20.19 13.55
C ALA A 61 -2.65 -18.70 13.91
N LEU A 62 -3.78 -18.03 13.73
CA LEU A 62 -3.95 -16.63 14.12
C LEU A 62 -3.81 -16.46 15.65
N GLN A 63 -4.48 -17.31 16.44
CA GLN A 63 -4.41 -17.26 17.90
C GLN A 63 -2.97 -17.50 18.40
N ALA A 64 -2.27 -18.47 17.83
CA ALA A 64 -0.87 -18.75 18.15
C ALA A 64 0.04 -17.56 17.79
N ALA A 65 -0.21 -16.91 16.63
CA ALA A 65 0.54 -15.75 16.20
C ALA A 65 0.32 -14.52 17.12
N LEU A 66 -0.86 -14.38 17.73
CA LEU A 66 -1.20 -13.29 18.66
C LEU A 66 -0.65 -13.48 20.09
N THR A 67 -0.17 -14.68 20.44
CA THR A 67 0.33 -14.95 21.79
C THR A 67 1.51 -14.05 22.14
N GLY A 68 1.39 -13.22 23.18
CA GLY A 68 2.41 -12.29 23.63
C GLY A 68 2.58 -11.04 22.75
N VAL A 69 1.66 -10.80 21.81
CA VAL A 69 1.64 -9.61 20.94
C VAL A 69 0.85 -8.49 21.60
N ARG A 70 1.35 -7.25 21.53
CA ARG A 70 0.66 -6.04 22.00
C ARG A 70 0.06 -5.21 20.87
N ALA A 71 0.59 -5.33 19.66
CA ALA A 71 0.12 -4.58 18.50
C ALA A 71 0.22 -5.40 17.21
N VAL A 72 -0.78 -5.24 16.35
CA VAL A 72 -0.87 -5.91 15.03
C VAL A 72 -0.96 -4.87 13.93
N PHE A 73 -0.12 -5.02 12.89
CA PHE A 73 -0.37 -4.37 11.62
C PHE A 73 -1.30 -5.26 10.80
N HIS A 74 -2.42 -4.70 10.36
CA HIS A 74 -3.39 -5.39 9.52
C HIS A 74 -3.65 -4.62 8.23
N ILE A 75 -3.66 -5.36 7.13
CA ILE A 75 -4.16 -4.93 5.83
C ILE A 75 -5.09 -6.01 5.31
N SER A 76 -6.25 -5.62 4.77
CA SER A 76 -7.18 -6.60 4.22
C SER A 76 -6.55 -7.32 3.02
N PRO A 77 -6.63 -8.66 2.95
CA PRO A 77 -6.21 -9.39 1.77
C PRO A 77 -7.05 -8.99 0.55
N HIS A 78 -6.50 -9.14 -0.65
CA HIS A 78 -7.27 -9.04 -1.89
C HIS A 78 -7.90 -10.39 -2.19
N ASP A 79 -9.01 -10.69 -1.50
CA ASP A 79 -9.68 -11.98 -1.60
C ASP A 79 -11.20 -11.80 -1.43
N GLU A 80 -12.00 -12.75 -1.90
CA GLU A 80 -13.47 -12.70 -1.81
C GLU A 80 -13.94 -12.73 -0.35
N ASP A 81 -13.20 -13.38 0.53
CA ASP A 81 -13.49 -13.51 1.96
C ASP A 81 -12.79 -12.43 2.83
N GLU A 82 -12.28 -11.33 2.21
CA GLU A 82 -11.51 -10.29 2.92
C GLU A 82 -12.24 -9.72 4.15
N VAL A 83 -13.58 -9.58 4.08
CA VAL A 83 -14.38 -9.07 5.20
C VAL A 83 -14.46 -10.08 6.33
N ALA A 84 -14.66 -11.35 6.02
CA ALA A 84 -14.71 -12.43 7.02
C ALA A 84 -13.37 -12.56 7.73
N LEU A 85 -12.27 -12.66 6.98
CA LEU A 85 -10.92 -12.76 7.53
C LEU A 85 -10.55 -11.56 8.40
N SER A 86 -10.88 -10.34 7.95
CA SER A 86 -10.63 -9.15 8.75
C SER A 86 -11.50 -9.10 10.01
N THR A 87 -12.73 -9.65 9.95
CA THR A 87 -13.61 -9.78 11.13
C THR A 87 -12.98 -10.69 12.18
N ASP A 88 -12.42 -11.82 11.75
CA ASP A 88 -11.76 -12.77 12.65
C ASP A 88 -10.50 -12.15 13.29
N VAL A 89 -9.72 -11.39 12.52
CA VAL A 89 -8.57 -10.64 13.05
C VAL A 89 -9.03 -9.63 14.12
N VAL A 90 -10.06 -8.83 13.84
CA VAL A 90 -10.55 -7.82 14.80
C VAL A 90 -11.05 -8.49 16.06
N ARG A 91 -11.86 -9.55 15.97
CA ARG A 91 -12.38 -10.31 17.11
C ARG A 91 -11.26 -10.92 17.96
N ALA A 92 -10.27 -11.54 17.31
CA ALA A 92 -9.13 -12.13 18.00
C ALA A 92 -8.31 -11.07 18.74
N CYS A 93 -8.07 -9.91 18.11
CA CYS A 93 -7.38 -8.79 18.73
C CYS A 93 -8.17 -8.18 19.90
N GLU A 94 -9.50 -8.05 19.77
CA GLU A 94 -10.36 -7.57 20.88
C GLU A 94 -10.33 -8.53 22.07
N ALA A 95 -10.39 -9.83 21.80
CA ALA A 95 -10.34 -10.87 22.84
C ALA A 95 -8.99 -10.89 23.56
N ALA A 96 -7.90 -10.64 22.85
CA ALA A 96 -6.54 -10.62 23.39
C ALA A 96 -6.10 -9.25 23.94
N GLY A 97 -6.92 -8.20 23.81
CA GLY A 97 -6.55 -6.83 24.20
C GLY A 97 -5.43 -6.21 23.35
N VAL A 98 -5.27 -6.68 22.12
CA VAL A 98 -4.20 -6.31 21.20
C VAL A 98 -4.61 -5.09 20.36
N ARG A 99 -3.71 -4.12 20.22
CA ARG A 99 -3.93 -2.93 19.39
C ARG A 99 -3.87 -3.26 17.90
N ILE A 100 -4.77 -2.67 17.10
CA ILE A 100 -4.71 -2.77 15.64
C ILE A 100 -4.21 -1.46 15.02
N VAL A 101 -3.19 -1.56 14.17
CA VAL A 101 -2.79 -0.54 13.20
C VAL A 101 -3.22 -1.04 11.82
N TYR A 102 -4.22 -0.39 11.23
CA TYR A 102 -4.82 -0.80 9.97
C TYR A 102 -4.49 0.20 8.87
N ALA A 103 -4.09 -0.27 7.70
CA ALA A 103 -3.92 0.55 6.51
C ALA A 103 -4.95 0.17 5.44
N GLY A 104 -5.67 1.17 4.93
CA GLY A 104 -6.69 0.89 3.93
C GLY A 104 -7.44 2.11 3.42
N VAL A 105 -8.50 1.84 2.67
CA VAL A 105 -9.37 2.87 2.08
C VAL A 105 -10.40 3.31 3.11
N VAL A 106 -10.36 4.59 3.44
CA VAL A 106 -11.33 5.23 4.35
C VAL A 106 -12.12 6.28 3.58
N VAL A 107 -13.43 6.22 3.71
CA VAL A 107 -14.35 7.23 3.17
C VAL A 107 -15.13 7.82 4.33
N ASP A 108 -14.62 8.91 4.86
CA ASP A 108 -15.22 9.66 5.95
C ASP A 108 -15.40 11.15 5.57
N ALA A 109 -16.37 11.77 6.21
CA ALA A 109 -16.69 13.19 6.09
C ALA A 109 -16.90 13.79 7.49
N PRO A 110 -16.99 15.13 7.59
CA PRO A 110 -17.14 15.81 8.88
C PRO A 110 -18.36 15.39 9.70
N ASN A 111 -19.36 14.82 9.06
CA ASN A 111 -20.56 14.32 9.76
C ASN A 111 -20.98 12.92 9.28
N ALA A 112 -21.72 12.21 10.14
CA ALA A 112 -22.10 10.82 9.92
C ALA A 112 -23.01 10.63 8.70
N LEU A 113 -23.93 11.58 8.44
CA LEU A 113 -24.85 11.51 7.30
C LEU A 113 -24.09 11.62 5.97
N LEU A 114 -23.21 12.62 5.85
CA LEU A 114 -22.39 12.80 4.65
C LEU A 114 -21.44 11.60 4.46
N SER A 115 -20.84 11.09 5.52
CA SER A 115 -20.03 9.87 5.47
C SER A 115 -20.84 8.67 4.95
N TRP A 116 -22.10 8.52 5.40
CA TRP A 116 -22.99 7.46 4.93
C TRP A 116 -23.33 7.62 3.44
N VAL A 117 -23.67 8.84 2.99
CA VAL A 117 -23.96 9.14 1.59
C VAL A 117 -22.75 8.84 0.70
N LEU A 118 -21.58 9.33 1.09
CA LEU A 118 -20.34 9.11 0.33
C LEU A 118 -19.96 7.62 0.26
N ARG A 119 -20.04 6.88 1.37
CA ARG A 119 -19.78 5.44 1.35
C ARG A 119 -20.75 4.68 0.44
N ARG A 120 -22.05 5.07 0.45
CA ARG A 120 -23.05 4.47 -0.43
C ARG A 120 -22.75 4.80 -1.91
N TYR A 121 -22.39 6.04 -2.20
CA TYR A 121 -22.02 6.49 -3.55
C TYR A 121 -20.78 5.74 -4.05
N TYR A 122 -19.69 5.76 -3.28
CA TYR A 122 -18.45 5.05 -3.64
C TYR A 122 -18.67 3.54 -3.71
N GLY A 123 -19.47 2.97 -2.83
CA GLY A 123 -19.83 1.55 -2.89
C GLY A 123 -20.66 1.19 -4.13
N HIS A 124 -21.37 2.14 -4.74
CA HIS A 124 -22.06 1.93 -6.02
C HIS A 124 -21.08 2.04 -7.20
N VAL A 125 -20.26 3.07 -7.20
CA VAL A 125 -19.29 3.36 -8.29
C VAL A 125 -18.09 2.40 -8.26
N LEU A 126 -17.72 1.94 -7.08
CA LEU A 126 -16.60 1.02 -6.81
C LEU A 126 -17.06 -0.16 -5.96
N PRO A 127 -17.84 -1.11 -6.50
CA PRO A 127 -18.39 -2.24 -5.73
C PRO A 127 -17.35 -3.01 -4.94
N ARG A 128 -16.16 -3.16 -5.49
CA ARG A 128 -15.02 -3.86 -4.89
C ARG A 128 -14.43 -3.19 -3.65
N TYR A 129 -14.62 -1.88 -3.50
CA TYR A 129 -14.17 -1.15 -2.31
C TYR A 129 -15.16 -1.24 -1.15
N ARG A 130 -16.36 -1.84 -1.36
CA ARG A 130 -17.35 -2.02 -0.28
C ARG A 130 -16.77 -2.80 0.89
N GLY A 131 -16.11 -3.92 0.61
CA GLY A 131 -15.43 -4.74 1.62
C GLY A 131 -14.39 -3.92 2.38
N LYS A 132 -13.51 -3.21 1.67
CA LYS A 132 -12.47 -2.38 2.28
C LYS A 132 -13.03 -1.26 3.15
N MET A 133 -14.10 -0.58 2.70
CA MET A 133 -14.78 0.45 3.50
C MET A 133 -15.47 -0.14 4.74
N ALA A 134 -16.07 -1.33 4.62
CA ALA A 134 -16.66 -2.04 5.75
C ALA A 134 -15.61 -2.44 6.77
N ILE A 135 -14.47 -2.98 6.35
CA ILE A 135 -13.35 -3.35 7.21
C ILE A 135 -12.80 -2.11 7.92
N ALA A 136 -12.54 -1.03 7.20
CA ALA A 136 -12.07 0.21 7.81
C ALA A 136 -13.02 0.70 8.92
N ARG A 137 -14.33 0.68 8.65
CA ARG A 137 -15.35 1.05 9.63
C ARG A 137 -15.37 0.12 10.85
N MET A 138 -15.28 -1.19 10.62
CA MET A 138 -15.21 -2.19 11.68
C MET A 138 -14.01 -1.95 12.59
N VAL A 139 -12.83 -1.73 12.01
CA VAL A 139 -11.62 -1.43 12.78
C VAL A 139 -11.77 -0.11 13.55
N GLN A 140 -12.28 0.97 12.91
CA GLN A 140 -12.50 2.27 13.55
C GLN A 140 -13.38 2.18 14.81
N THR A 141 -14.36 1.27 14.79
CA THR A 141 -15.32 1.11 15.90
C THR A 141 -14.96 -0.01 16.88
N SER A 142 -13.85 -0.71 16.65
CA SER A 142 -13.37 -1.78 17.51
C SER A 142 -12.83 -1.26 18.86
N ARG A 143 -12.78 -2.14 19.84
CA ARG A 143 -12.22 -1.85 21.17
C ARG A 143 -10.70 -2.00 21.25
N THR A 144 -10.04 -2.20 20.11
CA THR A 144 -8.59 -2.45 20.05
C THR A 144 -7.74 -1.18 20.20
N ARG A 145 -8.31 -0.03 20.52
CA ARG A 145 -7.62 1.29 20.48
C ARG A 145 -6.95 1.52 19.13
N PRO A 146 -7.70 1.45 18.01
CA PRO A 146 -7.13 1.33 16.69
C PRO A 146 -6.43 2.60 16.22
N VAL A 147 -5.43 2.41 15.37
CA VAL A 147 -4.87 3.44 14.49
C VAL A 147 -5.23 3.05 13.06
N VAL A 148 -6.00 3.89 12.37
CA VAL A 148 -6.42 3.66 11.00
C VAL A 148 -5.70 4.63 10.08
N LEU A 149 -4.88 4.11 9.18
CA LEU A 149 -4.14 4.88 8.20
C LEU A 149 -4.95 4.91 6.88
N ALA A 150 -5.53 6.07 6.60
CA ALA A 150 -6.30 6.32 5.38
C ALA A 150 -5.33 6.67 4.25
N VAL A 151 -5.01 5.68 3.42
CA VAL A 151 -3.91 5.78 2.45
C VAL A 151 -4.42 6.26 1.10
N SER A 152 -3.71 7.21 0.48
CA SER A 152 -3.95 7.66 -0.89
C SER A 152 -3.40 6.67 -1.93
N ASN A 153 -3.40 7.03 -3.21
CA ASN A 153 -2.80 6.19 -4.25
C ASN A 153 -1.30 6.01 -4.00
N PHE A 154 -0.79 4.81 -4.29
CA PHE A 154 0.62 4.52 -4.07
C PHE A 154 1.47 4.91 -5.28
N MET A 155 2.63 5.48 -5.05
CA MET A 155 3.64 5.66 -6.08
C MET A 155 4.10 4.30 -6.63
N GLN A 156 4.21 3.29 -5.77
CA GLN A 156 4.60 1.92 -6.11
C GLN A 156 3.63 1.20 -7.05
N ASN A 157 2.45 1.76 -7.32
CA ASN A 157 1.59 1.24 -8.38
C ASN A 157 2.23 1.35 -9.78
N ASP A 158 3.25 2.20 -9.94
CA ASP A 158 4.00 2.29 -11.18
C ASP A 158 4.92 1.09 -11.41
N GLU A 159 5.26 0.32 -10.37
CA GLU A 159 6.18 -0.82 -10.46
C GLU A 159 5.69 -1.91 -11.41
N VAL A 160 4.37 -2.11 -11.51
CA VAL A 160 3.77 -3.04 -12.49
C VAL A 160 3.79 -2.51 -13.93
N LEU A 161 4.16 -1.24 -14.13
CA LEU A 161 4.24 -0.56 -15.41
C LEU A 161 5.69 -0.24 -15.83
N LEU A 162 6.69 -0.70 -15.07
CA LEU A 162 8.08 -0.31 -15.27
C LEU A 162 8.61 -0.65 -16.66
N ASP A 163 8.21 -1.77 -17.26
CA ASP A 163 8.68 -2.17 -18.58
C ASP A 163 8.18 -1.19 -19.66
N VAL A 164 6.91 -0.80 -19.60
CA VAL A 164 6.35 0.17 -20.55
C VAL A 164 6.87 1.59 -20.28
N ILE A 165 7.16 1.94 -19.02
CA ILE A 165 7.80 3.22 -18.66
C ILE A 165 9.23 3.27 -19.23
N ARG A 166 10.01 2.21 -19.09
CA ARG A 166 11.35 2.08 -19.72
C ARG A 166 11.31 2.16 -21.23
N ALA A 167 10.23 1.66 -21.86
CA ALA A 167 9.99 1.79 -23.28
C ALA A 167 9.53 3.21 -23.71
N GLY A 168 9.57 4.19 -22.80
CA GLY A 168 9.28 5.59 -23.07
C GLY A 168 7.80 5.98 -23.00
N ARG A 169 6.94 5.20 -22.30
CA ARG A 169 5.51 5.49 -22.21
C ARG A 169 5.00 5.34 -20.78
N PHE A 170 4.35 6.39 -20.24
CA PHE A 170 3.63 6.34 -18.98
C PHE A 170 2.13 6.20 -19.25
N VAL A 171 1.60 4.98 -19.07
CA VAL A 171 0.22 4.60 -19.46
C VAL A 171 -0.77 4.64 -18.29
N CYS A 172 -0.33 4.97 -17.08
CA CYS A 172 -1.24 5.06 -15.92
C CYS A 172 -2.23 6.21 -16.11
N PRO A 173 -3.56 5.95 -16.12
CA PRO A 173 -4.56 7.00 -16.26
C PRO A 173 -4.53 7.95 -15.07
N CYS A 174 -4.54 9.25 -15.32
CA CYS A 174 -4.58 10.29 -14.31
C CYS A 174 -5.64 11.33 -14.66
N HIS A 175 -6.36 11.82 -13.66
CA HIS A 175 -7.28 12.94 -13.85
C HIS A 175 -6.48 14.22 -14.20
N PRO A 176 -6.97 15.09 -15.12
CA PRO A 176 -6.26 16.32 -15.50
C PRO A 176 -5.95 17.28 -14.34
N LYS A 177 -6.74 17.23 -13.24
CA LYS A 177 -6.48 18.01 -12.01
C LYS A 177 -5.56 17.29 -11.04
N GLY A 178 -5.00 16.13 -11.42
CA GLY A 178 -4.05 15.36 -10.64
C GLY A 178 -4.67 14.37 -9.65
N LEU A 179 -3.80 13.46 -9.22
CA LEU A 179 -4.05 12.45 -8.19
C LEU A 179 -3.02 12.62 -7.07
N ASN A 180 -3.46 12.63 -5.82
CA ASN A 180 -2.52 12.49 -4.71
C ASN A 180 -1.89 11.10 -4.77
N ARG A 181 -0.57 11.05 -4.63
CA ARG A 181 0.24 9.83 -4.65
C ARG A 181 1.21 9.86 -3.47
N VAL A 182 1.24 8.77 -2.71
CA VAL A 182 2.05 8.61 -1.50
C VAL A 182 3.10 7.51 -1.69
N ASP A 183 4.30 7.72 -1.16
CA ASP A 183 5.31 6.68 -1.06
C ASP A 183 4.96 5.71 0.07
N LEU A 184 4.94 4.41 -0.20
CA LEU A 184 4.68 3.38 0.82
C LEU A 184 5.75 3.33 1.93
N ARG A 185 6.95 3.90 1.71
CA ARG A 185 7.93 4.09 2.79
C ARG A 185 7.42 5.03 3.88
N ASP A 186 6.71 6.10 3.49
CA ASP A 186 6.09 7.02 4.45
C ASP A 186 4.99 6.32 5.25
N LEU A 187 4.16 5.53 4.57
CA LEU A 187 3.18 4.67 5.24
C LEU A 187 3.87 3.72 6.24
N GLY A 188 4.91 3.02 5.79
CA GLY A 188 5.67 2.08 6.62
C GLY A 188 6.24 2.73 7.86
N GLU A 189 6.77 3.95 7.74
CA GLU A 189 7.34 4.71 8.85
C GLU A 189 6.29 5.13 9.87
N ILE A 190 5.13 5.65 9.42
CA ILE A 190 4.01 6.00 10.29
C ILE A 190 3.43 4.75 10.98
N ALA A 191 3.25 3.66 10.23
CA ALA A 191 2.76 2.40 10.79
C ALA A 191 3.73 1.83 11.83
N ALA A 192 5.04 1.84 11.56
CA ALA A 192 6.05 1.38 12.51
C ALA A 192 6.05 2.20 13.81
N ARG A 193 5.85 3.53 13.71
CA ARG A 193 5.67 4.38 14.90
C ARG A 193 4.41 3.99 15.67
N ALA A 194 3.28 3.86 15.00
CA ALA A 194 2.01 3.50 15.63
C ALA A 194 2.03 2.12 16.31
N LEU A 195 2.85 1.20 15.78
CA LEU A 195 3.09 -0.12 16.35
C LEU A 195 4.06 -0.08 17.53
N ALA A 196 5.15 0.70 17.41
CA ALA A 196 6.23 0.71 18.38
C ALA A 196 5.97 1.62 19.58
N GLU A 197 5.29 2.75 19.38
CA GLU A 197 5.03 3.78 20.40
C GLU A 197 3.72 3.46 21.17
N PRO A 198 3.78 3.06 22.46
CA PRO A 198 2.57 2.70 23.23
C PRO A 198 1.56 3.84 23.34
N ASP A 199 2.05 5.07 23.41
CA ASP A 199 1.24 6.29 23.58
C ASP A 199 0.79 6.91 22.25
N PHE A 200 1.05 6.25 21.11
CA PHE A 200 0.56 6.75 19.85
C PHE A 200 -0.97 6.85 19.89
N PRO A 201 -1.56 8.05 19.63
CA PRO A 201 -2.99 8.24 19.81
C PRO A 201 -3.82 7.35 18.88
N SER A 202 -4.92 6.79 19.39
CA SER A 202 -5.92 6.12 18.55
C SER A 202 -6.63 7.13 17.67
N GLY A 203 -7.01 6.70 16.46
CA GLY A 203 -7.72 7.58 15.54
C GLY A 203 -7.51 7.18 14.08
N THR A 204 -8.11 7.99 13.20
CA THR A 204 -7.95 7.86 11.75
C THR A 204 -7.05 8.99 11.25
N TYR A 205 -6.01 8.63 10.52
CA TYR A 205 -4.99 9.55 10.03
C TYR A 205 -4.85 9.43 8.51
N PRO A 206 -4.93 10.56 7.77
CA PRO A 206 -4.60 10.56 6.35
C PRO A 206 -3.10 10.30 6.17
N VAL A 207 -2.77 9.50 5.15
CA VAL A 207 -1.40 9.27 4.70
C VAL A 207 -1.36 9.62 3.22
N VAL A 208 -0.84 10.82 2.94
CA VAL A 208 -0.89 11.44 1.62
C VAL A 208 0.49 11.91 1.17
N GLY A 209 0.71 11.95 -0.14
CA GLY A 209 1.91 12.55 -0.70
C GLY A 209 1.86 14.08 -0.72
N PRO A 210 2.99 14.76 -1.02
CA PRO A 210 3.13 16.20 -0.86
C PRO A 210 2.24 17.02 -1.80
N ARG A 211 1.89 16.49 -2.95
CA ARG A 211 1.01 17.16 -3.92
C ARG A 211 0.28 16.17 -4.82
N SER A 212 -0.79 16.64 -5.45
CA SER A 212 -1.45 15.92 -6.53
C SER A 212 -0.62 16.06 -7.80
N LEU A 213 -0.55 14.96 -8.58
CA LEU A 213 0.25 14.85 -9.79
C LEU A 213 -0.65 14.53 -10.97
N THR A 214 -0.47 15.24 -12.07
CA THR A 214 -1.06 14.91 -13.37
C THR A 214 -0.24 13.81 -14.06
N GLY A 215 -0.83 13.17 -15.06
CA GLY A 215 -0.11 12.16 -15.84
C GLY A 215 1.15 12.69 -16.55
N PRO A 216 1.08 13.87 -17.22
CA PRO A 216 2.29 14.51 -17.77
C PRO A 216 3.39 14.81 -16.74
N GLU A 217 3.03 15.23 -15.53
CA GLU A 217 4.02 15.44 -14.46
C GLU A 217 4.66 14.14 -13.99
N CYS A 218 3.89 13.05 -13.91
CA CYS A 218 4.45 11.73 -13.60
C CYS A 218 5.40 11.26 -14.72
N ALA A 219 5.00 11.41 -15.98
CA ALA A 219 5.85 11.06 -17.11
C ALA A 219 7.17 11.85 -17.10
N ALA A 220 7.12 13.17 -16.84
CA ALA A 220 8.30 14.02 -16.73
C ALA A 220 9.22 13.61 -15.56
N GLY A 221 8.66 13.20 -14.41
CA GLY A 221 9.44 12.66 -13.29
C GLY A 221 10.19 11.39 -13.66
N TRP A 222 9.53 10.46 -14.36
CA TRP A 222 10.17 9.24 -14.86
C TRP A 222 11.22 9.55 -15.92
N GLU A 223 10.94 10.47 -16.88
CA GLU A 223 11.90 10.93 -17.88
C GLU A 223 13.19 11.46 -17.24
N GLN A 224 13.03 12.33 -16.25
CA GLN A 224 14.17 12.90 -15.52
C GLN A 224 15.00 11.83 -14.80
N ALA A 225 14.34 10.83 -14.18
CA ALA A 225 15.01 9.79 -13.43
C ALA A 225 15.70 8.76 -14.34
N LEU A 226 15.09 8.41 -15.47
CA LEU A 226 15.63 7.46 -16.44
C LEU A 226 16.68 8.08 -17.39
N GLY A 227 16.65 9.40 -17.57
CA GLY A 227 17.49 10.10 -18.56
C GLY A 227 17.08 9.83 -20.01
N THR A 228 15.91 9.27 -20.24
CA THR A 228 15.36 8.96 -21.59
C THR A 228 13.92 9.48 -21.69
N PRO A 229 13.45 9.93 -22.89
CA PRO A 229 12.12 10.47 -23.07
C PRO A 229 11.00 9.50 -22.60
N VAL A 230 10.06 10.01 -21.83
CA VAL A 230 8.86 9.27 -21.39
C VAL A 230 7.61 10.09 -21.69
N ARG A 231 6.84 9.64 -22.67
CA ARG A 231 5.59 10.30 -23.07
C ARG A 231 4.41 9.82 -22.22
N TYR A 232 3.56 10.75 -21.79
CA TYR A 232 2.28 10.40 -21.19
C TYR A 232 1.31 9.85 -22.24
N ALA A 233 0.75 8.67 -21.95
CA ALA A 233 -0.20 7.93 -22.78
C ALA A 233 -1.32 7.30 -21.91
N GLY A 234 -1.78 8.00 -20.89
CA GLY A 234 -2.78 7.50 -19.96
C GLY A 234 -4.21 7.43 -20.50
N ASP A 235 -4.45 7.81 -21.75
CA ASP A 235 -5.69 7.64 -22.51
C ASP A 235 -5.67 6.40 -23.42
N ASP A 236 -4.53 5.74 -23.55
CA ASP A 236 -4.35 4.51 -24.32
C ASP A 236 -4.70 3.28 -23.47
N ASP A 237 -5.97 2.90 -23.52
CA ASP A 237 -6.50 1.78 -22.73
C ASP A 237 -5.92 0.42 -23.19
N GLU A 238 -5.57 0.27 -24.46
CA GLU A 238 -4.97 -0.96 -25.00
C GLU A 238 -3.56 -1.15 -24.45
N ALA A 239 -2.73 -0.11 -24.51
CA ALA A 239 -1.39 -0.15 -23.94
C ALA A 239 -1.38 -0.36 -22.42
N LEU A 240 -2.36 0.20 -21.70
CA LEU A 240 -2.52 -0.05 -20.28
C LEU A 240 -2.83 -1.53 -20.02
N GLU A 241 -3.77 -2.08 -20.76
CA GLU A 241 -4.21 -3.47 -20.59
C GLU A 241 -3.08 -4.44 -20.92
N ASP A 242 -2.34 -4.22 -22.00
CA ASP A 242 -1.19 -5.03 -22.40
C ASP A 242 -0.07 -4.97 -21.34
N ALA A 243 0.23 -3.79 -20.82
CA ALA A 243 1.22 -3.63 -19.76
C ALA A 243 0.83 -4.40 -18.49
N LEU A 244 -0.44 -4.39 -18.12
CA LEU A 244 -0.91 -5.08 -16.93
C LEU A 244 -1.01 -6.60 -17.11
N ARG A 245 -1.36 -7.08 -18.32
CA ARG A 245 -1.46 -8.52 -18.63
C ARG A 245 -0.16 -9.28 -18.48
N SER A 246 0.98 -8.61 -18.61
CA SER A 246 2.29 -9.23 -18.39
C SER A 246 2.51 -9.62 -16.91
N HIS A 247 1.79 -8.99 -15.98
CA HIS A 247 1.97 -9.19 -14.54
C HIS A 247 0.71 -9.67 -13.80
N LEU A 248 -0.48 -9.43 -14.37
CA LEU A 248 -1.78 -9.68 -13.73
C LEU A 248 -2.69 -10.50 -14.63
N HIS A 249 -3.43 -11.44 -14.05
CA HIS A 249 -4.34 -12.32 -14.77
C HIS A 249 -5.72 -12.41 -14.08
N GLY A 250 -6.74 -12.81 -14.87
CA GLY A 250 -8.10 -13.07 -14.40
C GLY A 250 -8.68 -11.87 -13.66
N GLN A 251 -9.37 -12.14 -12.55
CA GLN A 251 -10.08 -11.13 -11.78
C GLN A 251 -9.17 -9.98 -11.31
N ARG A 252 -7.91 -10.25 -10.97
CA ARG A 252 -6.97 -9.19 -10.53
C ARG A 252 -6.67 -8.17 -11.63
N LEU A 253 -6.55 -8.63 -12.88
CA LEU A 253 -6.37 -7.73 -14.02
C LEU A 253 -7.58 -6.83 -14.21
N GLU A 254 -8.79 -7.41 -14.20
CA GLU A 254 -10.04 -6.65 -14.33
C GLU A 254 -10.19 -5.59 -13.25
N ASP A 255 -9.80 -5.93 -12.01
CA ASP A 255 -9.85 -5.04 -10.86
C ASP A 255 -8.91 -3.84 -11.00
N TRP A 256 -7.69 -4.11 -11.43
CA TRP A 256 -6.71 -3.07 -11.69
C TRP A 256 -7.17 -2.15 -12.80
N LEU A 257 -7.62 -2.70 -13.94
CA LEU A 257 -8.16 -1.93 -15.06
C LEU A 257 -9.35 -1.06 -14.63
N ALA A 258 -10.31 -1.62 -13.91
CA ALA A 258 -11.47 -0.87 -13.41
C ALA A 258 -11.04 0.28 -12.49
N THR A 259 -10.10 0.00 -11.56
CA THR A 259 -9.60 1.00 -10.62
C THR A 259 -8.84 2.11 -11.33
N LEU A 260 -7.89 1.77 -12.21
CA LEU A 260 -7.08 2.76 -12.92
C LEU A 260 -7.93 3.61 -13.87
N ARG A 261 -8.84 3.00 -14.62
CA ARG A 261 -9.78 3.74 -15.50
C ARG A 261 -10.64 4.74 -14.72
N LEU A 262 -10.95 4.43 -13.45
CA LEU A 262 -11.68 5.34 -12.58
C LEU A 262 -10.85 6.56 -12.16
N LEU A 263 -9.53 6.42 -12.00
CA LEU A 263 -8.63 7.52 -11.66
C LEU A 263 -8.59 8.63 -12.74
N ARG A 264 -9.00 8.31 -13.97
CA ARG A 264 -9.21 9.31 -15.02
C ARG A 264 -10.42 10.20 -14.76
N ARG A 265 -11.44 9.68 -14.05
CA ARG A 265 -12.72 10.36 -13.83
C ARG A 265 -12.74 11.19 -12.54
N PHE A 266 -11.95 10.83 -11.55
CA PHE A 266 -11.97 11.46 -10.24
C PHE A 266 -10.62 12.04 -9.87
N ALA A 267 -10.59 13.34 -9.64
CA ALA A 267 -9.44 14.00 -9.03
C ALA A 267 -9.29 13.56 -7.57
N VAL A 268 -8.07 13.34 -7.14
CA VAL A 268 -7.74 13.12 -5.72
C VAL A 268 -6.83 14.26 -5.28
N PRO A 269 -7.39 15.37 -4.79
CA PRO A 269 -6.60 16.53 -4.40
C PRO A 269 -5.81 16.26 -3.12
N THR A 270 -4.66 16.90 -3.00
CA THR A 270 -3.92 16.99 -1.74
C THR A 270 -4.50 18.14 -0.93
N HIS A 271 -5.09 17.83 0.23
CA HIS A 271 -5.55 18.87 1.15
C HIS A 271 -4.42 19.24 2.11
N ALA A 272 -4.20 20.54 2.31
CA ALA A 272 -3.12 21.05 3.16
C ALA A 272 -3.18 20.49 4.60
N ARG A 273 -4.40 20.29 5.15
CA ARG A 273 -4.60 19.71 6.48
C ARG A 273 -4.12 18.26 6.55
N ASP A 274 -4.38 17.48 5.51
CA ASP A 274 -4.02 16.06 5.46
C ASP A 274 -2.50 15.91 5.28
N LEU A 275 -1.91 16.76 4.44
CA LEU A 275 -0.46 16.82 4.29
C LEU A 275 0.22 17.21 5.60
N ALA A 276 -0.23 18.28 6.25
CA ALA A 276 0.32 18.68 7.55
C ALA A 276 0.21 17.57 8.61
N THR A 277 -0.86 16.79 8.57
CA THR A 277 -1.01 15.62 9.46
C THR A 277 0.00 14.53 9.11
N THR A 278 0.16 14.18 7.83
CA THR A 278 1.13 13.19 7.37
C THR A 278 2.55 13.59 7.77
N GLU A 279 2.96 14.84 7.50
CA GLU A 279 4.31 15.34 7.79
C GLU A 279 4.59 15.41 9.30
N ARG A 280 3.60 15.80 10.09
CA ARG A 280 3.71 15.77 11.57
C ARG A 280 3.92 14.33 12.07
N LEU A 281 3.23 13.35 11.49
CA LEU A 281 3.41 11.93 11.84
C LEU A 281 4.77 11.40 11.38
N LEU A 282 5.29 11.86 10.26
CA LEU A 282 6.62 11.50 9.77
C LEU A 282 7.75 12.21 10.57
N GLY A 283 7.51 13.42 11.06
CA GLY A 283 8.54 14.30 11.61
C GLY A 283 9.46 14.93 10.54
N ARG A 284 9.06 14.85 9.29
CA ARG A 284 9.75 15.38 8.10
C ARG A 284 8.75 15.62 6.97
N PRO A 285 9.14 16.32 5.89
CA PRO A 285 8.32 16.40 4.69
C PRO A 285 7.98 14.99 4.13
N ALA A 286 6.78 14.88 3.55
CA ALA A 286 6.38 13.68 2.84
C ALA A 286 7.25 13.47 1.60
N THR A 287 7.58 12.21 1.29
CA THR A 287 8.46 11.86 0.16
C THR A 287 7.85 12.33 -1.17
N SER A 288 8.64 13.08 -1.94
CA SER A 288 8.22 13.57 -3.25
C SER A 288 8.24 12.46 -4.31
N PHE A 289 7.49 12.67 -5.40
CA PHE A 289 7.51 11.73 -6.53
C PHE A 289 8.89 11.63 -7.17
N ASP A 290 9.62 12.75 -7.25
CA ASP A 290 10.97 12.78 -7.81
C ASP A 290 11.97 11.99 -6.95
N GLU A 291 11.81 12.00 -5.63
CA GLU A 291 12.61 11.15 -4.73
C GLU A 291 12.27 9.68 -4.89
N TYR A 292 10.97 9.37 -5.03
CA TYR A 292 10.51 8.00 -5.28
C TYR A 292 11.07 7.44 -6.60
N VAL A 293 10.88 8.17 -7.73
CA VAL A 293 11.32 7.64 -9.04
C VAL A 293 12.84 7.51 -9.14
N ARG A 294 13.62 8.45 -8.58
CA ARG A 294 15.09 8.32 -8.52
C ARG A 294 15.53 7.07 -7.77
N ARG A 295 14.87 6.76 -6.66
CA ARG A 295 15.13 5.54 -5.90
C ARG A 295 14.70 4.31 -6.66
N ALA A 296 13.48 4.32 -7.23
CA ALA A 296 12.96 3.20 -8.01
C ALA A 296 13.89 2.85 -9.18
N VAL A 297 14.47 3.85 -9.86
CA VAL A 297 15.48 3.63 -10.91
C VAL A 297 16.77 3.07 -10.31
N GLY A 298 17.22 3.56 -9.16
CA GLY A 298 18.44 3.07 -8.49
C GLY A 298 18.32 1.64 -7.98
N ASP A 299 17.12 1.22 -7.59
CA ASP A 299 16.82 -0.14 -7.12
C ASP A 299 16.56 -1.12 -8.30
N MET A 300 16.49 -0.63 -9.54
CA MET A 300 16.32 -1.48 -10.73
C MET A 300 17.58 -2.32 -11.01
N PRO A 301 17.44 -3.59 -11.42
CA PRO A 301 18.58 -4.36 -11.89
C PRO A 301 19.19 -3.66 -13.11
N VAL A 302 20.51 -3.48 -13.08
CA VAL A 302 21.24 -2.96 -14.23
C VAL A 302 21.09 -3.97 -15.37
N PRO A 303 20.59 -3.55 -16.58
CA PRO A 303 20.52 -4.44 -17.73
C PRO A 303 21.91 -5.02 -18.00
N ARG A 304 22.01 -6.33 -18.16
CA ARG A 304 23.29 -6.94 -18.52
C ARG A 304 23.72 -6.43 -19.91
N PRO A 305 25.02 -6.12 -20.10
CA PRO A 305 25.51 -5.73 -21.42
C PRO A 305 25.16 -6.83 -22.42
N GLY A 306 24.28 -6.55 -23.41
CA GLY A 306 23.81 -7.49 -24.42
C GLY A 306 22.30 -7.77 -24.44
N GLU A 307 21.55 -7.55 -23.35
CA GLU A 307 20.09 -7.77 -23.34
C GLU A 307 19.32 -6.65 -24.09
N ALA A 308 19.83 -5.43 -24.08
CA ALA A 308 19.22 -4.30 -24.79
C ALA A 308 19.24 -4.42 -26.33
N SER A 309 20.14 -5.24 -26.91
CA SER A 309 20.20 -5.45 -28.35
C SER A 309 19.34 -6.60 -28.86
N ALA A 310 18.95 -7.55 -28.00
CA ALA A 310 18.17 -8.72 -28.40
C ALA A 310 16.66 -8.43 -28.52
N GLU A 311 16.13 -7.47 -27.74
CA GLU A 311 14.72 -7.10 -27.80
C GLU A 311 14.36 -6.25 -29.03
N LEU A 312 15.29 -5.47 -29.56
CA LEU A 312 15.07 -4.67 -30.77
C LEU A 312 15.13 -5.50 -32.07
N THR A 313 15.79 -6.67 -32.07
CA THR A 313 15.90 -7.55 -33.25
C THR A 313 14.82 -8.64 -33.31
N SER A 314 14.07 -8.87 -32.27
CA SER A 314 12.99 -9.88 -32.23
C SER A 314 11.60 -9.33 -32.62
N ARG A 315 11.49 -8.02 -32.91
CA ARG A 315 10.24 -7.33 -33.33
C ARG A 315 10.33 -6.65 -34.70
N ALA A 316 11.31 -7.04 -35.55
CA ALA A 316 11.38 -6.64 -36.96
C ALA A 316 10.81 -7.73 -37.88
#